data_942e53a4067a1a9ef85e988f6bce4fad
#
_entry.id   942e53a4067a1a9ef85e988f6bce4fad
#
_cell.length_a   1.000
_cell.length_b   1.000
_cell.length_c   1.000
_cell.angle_alpha   90.00
_cell.angle_beta   90.00
_cell.angle_gamma   90.00
#
_symmetry.space_group_name_H-M   'P 1'
#
loop_
_entity.id
_entity.type
_entity.pdbx_description
1 polymer ?
#
loop_
_entity_poly.entity_id
_entity_poly.type
_entity_poly.pdbx_seq_one_letter_code
_entity_poly.pdbx_strand_id
1 'polypeptide(L)'
;KLNCKIYYGDVTKKKSLSSIFENTDGKEVYVIHCAGVVYIKSKYNPIVYDVNVNGTKNIVDKVLEIDAKLVYVSSVHSINEKPNNETITEIINFDSKKVVGLYAKTKAEAAKYVIDAIKSKSLNACIIHPSGIIGPNDYGNSHLTQLIKEVATGKLFACVKGGYNFVDVRDVADGIISACDKENRGE
;
A
#
# COMPACT_ATOMS: atom_id res chain seq x y z
N LYS A 1 -10.87 -17.79 -13.96
CA LYS A 1 -9.79 -17.12 -14.74
C LYS A 1 -10.24 -15.70 -15.00
N LEU A 2 -9.46 -14.71 -14.58
CA LEU A 2 -9.72 -13.31 -14.89
C LEU A 2 -9.49 -13.10 -16.40
N ASN A 3 -10.44 -12.42 -17.05
CA ASN A 3 -10.30 -12.04 -18.45
C ASN A 3 -9.56 -10.68 -18.52
N CYS A 4 -8.24 -10.70 -18.31
CA CYS A 4 -7.41 -9.52 -18.30
C CYS A 4 -6.10 -9.74 -19.07
N LYS A 5 -5.52 -8.66 -19.59
CA LYS A 5 -4.16 -8.69 -20.14
C LYS A 5 -3.15 -8.67 -19.00
N ILE A 6 -2.10 -9.48 -19.15
CA ILE A 6 -1.01 -9.54 -18.19
C ILE A 6 0.21 -8.86 -18.82
N TYR A 7 0.79 -7.91 -18.06
CA TYR A 7 2.03 -7.23 -18.40
C TYR A 7 3.08 -7.50 -17.32
N TYR A 8 4.33 -7.60 -17.73
CA TYR A 8 5.47 -7.75 -16.83
C TYR A 8 6.21 -6.43 -16.71
N GLY A 9 6.45 -6.00 -15.47
CA GLY A 9 7.17 -4.77 -15.18
C GLY A 9 7.76 -4.81 -13.79
N ASP A 10 8.76 -3.96 -13.55
CA ASP A 10 9.42 -3.76 -12.27
C ASP A 10 9.21 -2.30 -11.86
N VAL A 11 8.51 -2.06 -10.77
CA VAL A 11 8.19 -0.71 -10.29
C VAL A 11 9.44 0.13 -10.03
N THR A 12 10.58 -0.50 -9.74
CA THR A 12 11.87 0.20 -9.55
C THR A 12 12.48 0.68 -10.88
N LYS A 13 11.97 0.20 -12.01
CA LYS A 13 12.46 0.50 -13.36
C LYS A 13 11.37 1.17 -14.20
N LYS A 14 11.25 2.51 -14.09
CA LYS A 14 10.19 3.29 -14.74
C LYS A 14 9.97 2.92 -16.23
N LYS A 15 11.02 2.67 -17.00
CA LYS A 15 10.92 2.28 -18.42
C LYS A 15 10.20 0.94 -18.62
N SER A 16 10.32 -0.01 -17.69
CA SER A 16 9.66 -1.32 -17.79
C SER A 16 8.15 -1.24 -17.61
N LEU A 17 7.63 -0.13 -17.11
CA LEU A 17 6.21 0.10 -16.89
C LEU A 17 5.50 0.68 -18.13
N SER A 18 6.24 1.15 -19.15
CA SER A 18 5.67 1.92 -20.27
C SER A 18 4.54 1.16 -20.98
N SER A 19 4.72 -0.15 -21.26
CA SER A 19 3.72 -0.96 -21.95
C SER A 19 2.40 -1.12 -21.18
N ILE A 20 2.40 -0.93 -19.86
CA ILE A 20 1.20 -0.99 -19.02
C ILE A 20 0.33 0.26 -19.23
N PHE A 21 0.98 1.40 -19.52
CA PHE A 21 0.35 2.72 -19.63
C PHE A 21 0.12 3.17 -21.08
N GLU A 22 0.33 2.27 -22.06
CA GLU A 22 0.04 2.55 -23.46
C GLU A 22 -1.44 2.36 -23.81
N ASN A 23 -1.90 3.05 -24.87
CA ASN A 23 -3.27 2.95 -25.41
C ASN A 23 -4.36 3.36 -24.38
N THR A 24 -4.09 4.38 -23.62
CA THR A 24 -5.00 4.95 -22.62
C THR A 24 -5.75 6.18 -23.13
N ASP A 25 -5.43 6.70 -24.32
CA ASP A 25 -6.00 7.91 -24.89
C ASP A 25 -7.53 7.85 -24.98
N GLY A 26 -8.20 8.89 -24.49
CA GLY A 26 -9.65 9.01 -24.47
C GLY A 26 -10.38 8.05 -23.53
N LYS A 27 -9.68 7.38 -22.62
CA LYS A 27 -10.26 6.48 -21.63
C LYS A 27 -10.10 7.06 -20.23
N GLU A 28 -11.09 6.79 -19.39
CA GLU A 28 -10.94 6.96 -17.96
C GLU A 28 -10.10 5.80 -17.42
N VAL A 29 -8.97 6.11 -16.75
CA VAL A 29 -7.99 5.12 -16.30
C VAL A 29 -7.83 5.20 -14.79
N TYR A 30 -7.95 4.05 -14.15
CA TYR A 30 -7.71 3.87 -12.72
C TYR A 30 -6.47 3.01 -12.51
N VAL A 31 -5.54 3.49 -11.71
CA VAL A 31 -4.31 2.75 -11.37
C VAL A 31 -4.36 2.36 -9.89
N ILE A 32 -4.48 1.07 -9.62
CA ILE A 32 -4.44 0.54 -8.26
C ILE A 32 -3.01 0.07 -7.97
N HIS A 33 -2.29 0.80 -7.12
CA HIS A 33 -0.90 0.51 -6.80
C HIS A 33 -0.80 -0.31 -5.51
N CYS A 34 -0.73 -1.64 -5.67
CA CYS A 34 -0.57 -2.60 -4.57
C CYS A 34 0.87 -3.11 -4.42
N ALA A 35 1.78 -2.78 -5.36
CA ALA A 35 3.14 -3.27 -5.31
C ALA A 35 3.88 -2.74 -4.07
N GLY A 36 4.49 -3.64 -3.30
CA GLY A 36 5.22 -3.29 -2.11
C GLY A 36 5.88 -4.51 -1.46
N VAL A 37 6.92 -4.28 -0.70
CA VAL A 37 7.64 -5.31 0.06
C VAL A 37 7.37 -5.11 1.55
N VAL A 38 6.73 -6.09 2.18
CA VAL A 38 6.59 -6.16 3.64
C VAL A 38 7.89 -6.67 4.23
N TYR A 39 8.43 -5.96 5.21
CA TYR A 39 9.72 -6.29 5.81
C TYR A 39 9.72 -6.04 7.31
N ILE A 40 9.80 -7.11 8.09
CA ILE A 40 9.71 -7.08 9.55
C ILE A 40 11.06 -7.17 10.26
N LYS A 41 12.16 -7.40 9.50
CA LYS A 41 13.50 -7.50 10.09
C LYS A 41 14.05 -6.11 10.42
N SER A 42 14.91 -6.03 11.44
CA SER A 42 15.53 -4.77 11.88
C SER A 42 16.68 -4.29 10.98
N LYS A 43 17.33 -5.21 10.24
CA LYS A 43 18.44 -4.85 9.36
C LYS A 43 17.94 -4.07 8.14
N TYR A 44 18.63 -2.99 7.77
CA TYR A 44 18.31 -2.23 6.56
C TYR A 44 18.39 -3.10 5.30
N ASN A 45 17.41 -2.97 4.43
CA ASN A 45 17.37 -3.64 3.13
C ASN A 45 17.00 -2.62 2.05
N PRO A 46 17.94 -2.28 1.13
CA PRO A 46 17.71 -1.27 0.11
C PRO A 46 16.57 -1.61 -0.84
N ILE A 47 16.30 -2.90 -1.10
CA ILE A 47 15.19 -3.34 -1.95
C ILE A 47 13.85 -2.86 -1.40
N VAL A 48 13.68 -2.84 -0.08
CA VAL A 48 12.43 -2.37 0.56
C VAL A 48 12.21 -0.89 0.27
N TYR A 49 13.27 -0.09 0.36
CA TYR A 49 13.20 1.33 0.02
C TYR A 49 12.93 1.54 -1.46
N ASP A 50 13.66 0.84 -2.32
CA ASP A 50 13.56 0.95 -3.77
C ASP A 50 12.15 0.62 -4.27
N VAL A 51 11.58 -0.50 -3.81
CA VAL A 51 10.22 -0.91 -4.22
C VAL A 51 9.17 0.02 -3.62
N ASN A 52 9.21 0.25 -2.30
CA ASN A 52 8.13 0.96 -1.62
C ASN A 52 8.14 2.48 -1.87
N VAL A 53 9.33 3.09 -2.00
CA VAL A 53 9.44 4.54 -2.17
C VAL A 53 9.69 4.90 -3.63
N ASN A 54 10.78 4.42 -4.23
CA ASN A 54 11.12 4.77 -5.61
C ASN A 54 10.12 4.17 -6.60
N GLY A 55 9.65 2.93 -6.34
CA GLY A 55 8.58 2.31 -7.11
C GLY A 55 7.30 3.12 -7.09
N THR A 56 6.88 3.60 -5.92
CA THR A 56 5.69 4.48 -5.81
C THR A 56 5.89 5.79 -6.57
N LYS A 57 7.08 6.41 -6.50
CA LYS A 57 7.40 7.61 -7.28
C LYS A 57 7.27 7.36 -8.78
N ASN A 58 7.79 6.24 -9.28
CA ASN A 58 7.69 5.87 -10.69
C ASN A 58 6.22 5.66 -11.13
N ILE A 59 5.39 5.05 -10.30
CA ILE A 59 3.95 4.90 -10.57
C ILE A 59 3.26 6.26 -10.58
N VAL A 60 3.50 7.13 -9.60
CA VAL A 60 2.95 8.50 -9.57
C VAL A 60 3.30 9.27 -10.84
N ASP A 61 4.57 9.20 -11.27
CA ASP A 61 4.99 9.85 -12.52
C ASP A 61 4.25 9.30 -13.74
N LYS A 62 4.03 7.98 -13.82
CA LYS A 62 3.28 7.37 -14.92
C LYS A 62 1.80 7.74 -14.90
N VAL A 63 1.21 7.82 -13.73
CA VAL A 63 -0.18 8.25 -13.56
C VAL A 63 -0.37 9.69 -14.02
N LEU A 64 0.56 10.58 -13.66
CA LEU A 64 0.55 11.98 -14.10
C LEU A 64 0.74 12.12 -15.62
N GLU A 65 1.55 11.26 -16.25
CA GLU A 65 1.78 11.28 -17.71
C GLU A 65 0.49 11.04 -18.51
N ILE A 66 -0.48 10.29 -17.97
CA ILE A 66 -1.72 9.90 -18.66
C ILE A 66 -3.00 10.49 -18.01
N ASP A 67 -2.86 11.39 -17.03
CA ASP A 67 -3.97 12.00 -16.28
C ASP A 67 -4.95 10.95 -15.69
N ALA A 68 -4.42 9.87 -15.13
CA ALA A 68 -5.21 8.81 -14.53
C ALA A 68 -5.51 9.08 -13.04
N LYS A 69 -6.45 8.32 -12.46
CA LYS A 69 -6.67 8.30 -11.02
C LYS A 69 -5.84 7.21 -10.35
N LEU A 70 -5.14 7.56 -9.28
CA LEU A 70 -4.34 6.63 -8.48
C LEU A 70 -5.07 6.24 -7.20
N VAL A 71 -5.22 4.95 -6.94
CA VAL A 71 -5.54 4.41 -5.62
C VAL A 71 -4.27 3.75 -5.07
N TYR A 72 -3.62 4.43 -4.11
CA TYR A 72 -2.39 3.91 -3.50
C TYR A 72 -2.70 3.10 -2.25
N VAL A 73 -2.36 1.82 -2.27
CA VAL A 73 -2.51 0.93 -1.11
C VAL A 73 -1.28 1.06 -0.21
N SER A 74 -1.43 1.85 0.84
CA SER A 74 -0.41 2.08 1.87
C SER A 74 -0.51 1.02 2.99
N SER A 75 -0.49 1.44 4.24
CA SER A 75 -0.67 0.60 5.43
C SER A 75 -0.92 1.49 6.65
N VAL A 76 -1.65 1.01 7.64
CA VAL A 76 -1.75 1.67 8.95
C VAL A 76 -0.38 1.90 9.61
N HIS A 77 0.62 1.07 9.29
CA HIS A 77 1.99 1.27 9.77
C HIS A 77 2.67 2.56 9.27
N SER A 78 2.13 3.22 8.24
CA SER A 78 2.61 4.54 7.81
C SER A 78 2.19 5.67 8.75
N ILE A 79 1.25 5.40 9.65
CA ILE A 79 0.69 6.34 10.63
C ILE A 79 1.35 6.05 11.97
N ASN A 80 1.81 7.09 12.66
CA ASN A 80 2.40 6.90 13.98
C ASN A 80 1.35 6.49 15.02
N GLU A 81 1.72 5.55 15.87
CA GLU A 81 0.90 5.14 17.01
C GLU A 81 0.72 6.31 17.96
N LYS A 82 -0.49 6.43 18.53
CA LYS A 82 -0.80 7.41 19.55
C LYS A 82 -0.49 6.86 20.93
N PRO A 83 -0.08 7.70 21.90
CA PRO A 83 0.11 7.27 23.27
C PRO A 83 -1.21 6.79 23.91
N ASN A 84 -1.10 6.06 25.00
CA ASN A 84 -2.24 5.66 25.84
C ASN A 84 -3.33 4.82 25.14
N ASN A 85 -2.96 4.04 24.11
CA ASN A 85 -3.91 3.24 23.33
C ASN A 85 -5.04 4.05 22.68
N GLU A 86 -4.81 5.30 22.38
CA GLU A 86 -5.77 6.09 21.61
C GLU A 86 -5.94 5.53 20.20
N THR A 87 -7.16 5.62 19.69
CA THR A 87 -7.47 5.14 18.33
C THR A 87 -6.68 5.92 17.29
N ILE A 88 -6.01 5.21 16.38
CA ILE A 88 -5.36 5.80 15.21
C ILE A 88 -6.45 6.35 14.29
N THR A 89 -6.27 7.58 13.84
CA THR A 89 -7.16 8.26 12.89
C THR A 89 -6.39 8.60 11.63
N GLU A 90 -7.10 8.85 10.55
CA GLU A 90 -6.51 9.32 9.29
C GLU A 90 -5.71 10.61 9.47
N ILE A 91 -4.63 10.71 8.72
CA ILE A 91 -3.71 11.86 8.71
C ILE A 91 -3.33 12.22 7.28
N ILE A 92 -2.99 13.48 7.07
CA ILE A 92 -2.44 14.00 5.82
C ILE A 92 -0.96 14.39 5.91
N ASN A 93 -0.39 14.33 7.10
CA ASN A 93 1.01 14.70 7.38
C ASN A 93 1.79 13.46 7.84
N PHE A 94 2.41 12.77 6.89
CA PHE A 94 3.22 11.59 7.16
C PHE A 94 4.65 11.97 7.51
N ASP A 95 5.20 11.37 8.57
CA ASP A 95 6.58 11.57 9.01
C ASP A 95 7.26 10.22 9.28
N SER A 96 8.15 9.82 8.39
CA SER A 96 8.90 8.55 8.51
C SER A 96 9.80 8.47 9.75
N LYS A 97 10.08 9.60 10.42
CA LYS A 97 10.86 9.62 11.67
C LYS A 97 10.01 9.22 12.88
N LYS A 98 8.69 9.33 12.80
CA LYS A 98 7.74 9.04 13.89
C LYS A 98 7.22 7.62 13.90
N VAL A 99 7.56 6.82 12.90
CA VAL A 99 7.14 5.41 12.79
C VAL A 99 8.32 4.46 12.98
N VAL A 100 8.05 3.25 13.42
CA VAL A 100 9.08 2.27 13.80
C VAL A 100 9.19 1.16 12.77
N GLY A 101 10.41 0.85 12.38
CA GLY A 101 10.72 -0.21 11.40
C GLY A 101 10.85 0.27 9.97
N LEU A 102 11.65 -0.45 9.18
CA LEU A 102 11.97 -0.05 7.79
C LEU A 102 10.72 -0.01 6.92
N TYR A 103 9.85 -1.01 7.06
CA TYR A 103 8.59 -1.07 6.31
C TYR A 103 7.71 0.16 6.58
N ALA A 104 7.46 0.46 7.85
CA ALA A 104 6.65 1.61 8.25
C ALA A 104 7.23 2.93 7.72
N LYS A 105 8.55 3.12 7.86
CA LYS A 105 9.25 4.31 7.35
C LYS A 105 9.10 4.48 5.85
N THR A 106 9.27 3.41 5.09
CA THR A 106 9.12 3.46 3.63
C THR A 106 7.67 3.71 3.19
N LYS A 107 6.69 3.13 3.88
CA LYS A 107 5.27 3.41 3.62
C LYS A 107 4.87 4.84 3.98
N ALA A 108 5.38 5.39 5.08
CA ALA A 108 5.15 6.79 5.45
C ALA A 108 5.79 7.77 4.44
N GLU A 109 7.00 7.49 3.97
CA GLU A 109 7.68 8.32 2.97
C GLU A 109 6.96 8.28 1.61
N ALA A 110 6.51 7.10 1.19
CA ALA A 110 5.74 6.95 -0.04
C ALA A 110 4.37 7.67 0.06
N ALA A 111 3.65 7.52 1.17
CA ALA A 111 2.38 8.21 1.40
C ALA A 111 2.58 9.74 1.40
N LYS A 112 3.63 10.23 2.06
CA LYS A 112 3.99 11.65 2.00
C LYS A 112 4.21 12.12 0.58
N TYR A 113 4.96 11.36 -0.24
CA TYR A 113 5.19 11.71 -1.64
C TYR A 113 3.90 11.81 -2.45
N VAL A 114 2.96 10.88 -2.25
CA VAL A 114 1.63 10.91 -2.91
C VAL A 114 0.86 12.17 -2.50
N ILE A 115 0.80 12.50 -1.20
CA ILE A 115 0.14 13.73 -0.72
C ILE A 115 0.81 14.99 -1.28
N ASP A 116 2.14 15.03 -1.31
CA ASP A 116 2.87 16.16 -1.88
C ASP A 116 2.58 16.30 -3.39
N ALA A 117 2.44 15.19 -4.13
CA ALA A 117 2.07 15.22 -5.55
C ALA A 117 0.61 15.66 -5.78
N ILE A 118 -0.33 15.27 -4.91
CA ILE A 118 -1.70 15.80 -4.93
C ILE A 118 -1.69 17.32 -4.79
N LYS A 119 -0.93 17.84 -3.82
CA LYS A 119 -0.88 19.29 -3.53
C LYS A 119 -0.14 20.10 -4.59
N SER A 120 0.96 19.57 -5.13
CA SER A 120 1.88 20.34 -5.98
C SER A 120 1.77 20.06 -7.48
N LYS A 121 1.24 18.90 -7.85
CA LYS A 121 1.15 18.43 -9.24
C LYS A 121 -0.30 18.12 -9.66
N SER A 122 -1.28 18.45 -8.84
CA SER A 122 -2.71 18.14 -9.06
C SER A 122 -3.00 16.66 -9.34
N LEU A 123 -2.19 15.76 -8.76
CA LEU A 123 -2.40 14.32 -8.89
C LEU A 123 -3.80 13.95 -8.40
N ASN A 124 -4.58 13.26 -9.24
CA ASN A 124 -5.85 12.69 -8.82
C ASN A 124 -5.58 11.36 -8.11
N ALA A 125 -5.55 11.37 -6.77
CA ALA A 125 -5.25 10.18 -6.01
C ALA A 125 -5.95 10.16 -4.65
N CYS A 126 -6.13 8.94 -4.13
CA CYS A 126 -6.45 8.67 -2.73
C CYS A 126 -5.55 7.57 -2.18
N ILE A 127 -5.45 7.48 -0.85
CA ILE A 127 -4.61 6.53 -0.15
C ILE A 127 -5.48 5.63 0.74
N ILE A 128 -5.33 4.33 0.61
CA ILE A 128 -5.98 3.33 1.46
C ILE A 128 -4.95 2.82 2.47
N HIS A 129 -5.31 2.81 3.75
CA HIS A 129 -4.46 2.34 4.85
C HIS A 129 -5.03 1.07 5.49
N PRO A 130 -4.86 -0.10 4.87
CA PRO A 130 -5.36 -1.34 5.46
C PRO A 130 -4.59 -1.67 6.74
N SER A 131 -5.29 -2.27 7.70
CA SER A 131 -4.71 -2.93 8.86
C SER A 131 -4.17 -4.33 8.48
N GLY A 132 -4.12 -5.29 9.36
CA GLY A 132 -3.70 -6.65 9.06
C GLY A 132 -4.68 -7.34 8.13
N ILE A 133 -4.32 -7.43 6.85
CA ILE A 133 -5.18 -8.08 5.85
C ILE A 133 -5.14 -9.60 6.06
N ILE A 134 -6.33 -10.20 6.21
CA ILE A 134 -6.53 -11.64 6.28
C ILE A 134 -7.61 -12.05 5.29
N GLY A 135 -7.67 -13.32 4.94
CA GLY A 135 -8.74 -13.84 4.09
C GLY A 135 -8.29 -14.96 3.16
N PRO A 136 -9.17 -15.39 2.26
CA PRO A 136 -8.87 -16.48 1.33
C PRO A 136 -7.83 -16.08 0.29
N ASN A 137 -7.24 -17.10 -0.35
CA ASN A 137 -6.31 -16.97 -1.49
C ASN A 137 -4.94 -16.33 -1.14
N ASP A 138 -4.49 -16.41 0.11
CA ASP A 138 -3.11 -16.08 0.46
C ASP A 138 -2.14 -17.21 0.04
N TYR A 139 -1.81 -17.23 -1.24
CA TYR A 139 -0.86 -18.19 -1.82
C TYR A 139 0.59 -17.93 -1.41
N GLY A 140 0.89 -16.72 -0.94
CA GLY A 140 2.20 -16.31 -0.46
C GLY A 140 2.51 -16.79 0.95
N ASN A 141 1.52 -17.36 1.65
CA ASN A 141 1.63 -17.79 3.03
C ASN A 141 2.23 -16.69 3.92
N SER A 142 1.56 -15.53 3.95
CA SER A 142 2.00 -14.34 4.68
C SER A 142 2.24 -14.60 6.17
N HIS A 143 2.96 -13.72 6.83
CA HIS A 143 3.21 -13.84 8.28
C HIS A 143 1.93 -13.92 9.11
N LEU A 144 0.88 -13.19 8.74
CA LEU A 144 -0.41 -13.25 9.44
C LEU A 144 -1.10 -14.60 9.24
N THR A 145 -1.08 -15.12 8.02
CA THR A 145 -1.62 -16.47 7.73
C THR A 145 -0.84 -17.54 8.49
N GLN A 146 0.48 -17.44 8.59
CA GLN A 146 1.29 -18.35 9.39
C GLN A 146 0.92 -18.27 10.87
N LEU A 147 0.83 -17.07 11.44
CA LEU A 147 0.43 -16.85 12.82
C LEU A 147 -0.95 -17.48 13.12
N ILE A 148 -1.94 -17.26 12.26
CA ILE A 148 -3.27 -17.85 12.43
C ILE A 148 -3.20 -19.38 12.40
N LYS A 149 -2.42 -19.98 11.50
CA LYS A 149 -2.22 -21.42 11.43
C LYS A 149 -1.55 -21.95 12.70
N GLU A 150 -0.55 -21.25 13.24
CA GLU A 150 0.13 -21.65 14.48
C GLU A 150 -0.82 -21.60 15.68
N VAL A 151 -1.65 -20.56 15.78
CA VAL A 151 -2.71 -20.50 16.82
C VAL A 151 -3.69 -21.65 16.65
N ALA A 152 -4.23 -21.86 15.46
CA ALA A 152 -5.24 -22.88 15.19
C ALA A 152 -4.73 -24.32 15.40
N THR A 153 -3.43 -24.54 15.24
CA THR A 153 -2.80 -25.85 15.42
C THR A 153 -2.15 -26.06 16.80
N GLY A 154 -2.30 -25.08 17.72
CA GLY A 154 -1.72 -25.14 19.06
C GLY A 154 -0.17 -25.07 19.09
N LYS A 155 0.45 -24.61 18.02
CA LYS A 155 1.91 -24.49 17.92
C LYS A 155 2.44 -23.18 18.53
N LEU A 156 1.59 -22.19 18.72
CA LEU A 156 1.96 -20.95 19.37
C LEU A 156 2.06 -21.18 20.88
N PHE A 157 3.28 -21.23 21.41
CA PHE A 157 3.57 -21.57 22.81
C PHE A 157 3.69 -20.35 23.74
N ALA A 158 3.78 -19.14 23.17
CA ALA A 158 3.91 -17.89 23.93
C ALA A 158 3.18 -16.75 23.22
N CYS A 159 2.60 -15.86 24.02
CA CYS A 159 1.96 -14.64 23.54
C CYS A 159 2.51 -13.44 24.31
N VAL A 160 2.50 -12.28 23.66
CA VAL A 160 2.76 -10.99 24.30
C VAL A 160 1.42 -10.29 24.57
N LYS A 161 1.38 -9.48 25.62
CA LYS A 161 0.19 -8.63 25.87
C LYS A 161 0.11 -7.58 24.78
N GLY A 162 -0.96 -7.62 23.99
CA GLY A 162 -1.17 -6.68 22.88
C GLY A 162 -2.37 -7.10 22.05
N GLY A 163 -2.63 -6.35 20.99
CA GLY A 163 -3.71 -6.61 20.02
C GLY A 163 -3.29 -6.14 18.64
N TYR A 164 -3.99 -6.63 17.65
CA TYR A 164 -3.81 -6.24 16.25
C TYR A 164 -5.17 -6.09 15.59
N ASN A 165 -5.35 -5.07 14.79
CA ASN A 165 -6.56 -4.89 14.02
C ASN A 165 -6.46 -5.69 12.72
N PHE A 166 -7.53 -6.40 12.35
CA PHE A 166 -7.60 -7.20 11.13
C PHE A 166 -8.74 -6.71 10.25
N VAL A 167 -8.56 -6.85 8.95
CA VAL A 167 -9.56 -6.57 7.94
C VAL A 167 -9.59 -7.72 6.93
N ASP A 168 -10.78 -8.07 6.45
CA ASP A 168 -10.93 -9.07 5.39
C ASP A 168 -10.43 -8.52 4.05
N VAL A 169 -9.69 -9.33 3.30
CA VAL A 169 -9.15 -8.93 1.99
C VAL A 169 -10.24 -8.53 0.99
N ARG A 170 -11.45 -9.07 1.14
CA ARG A 170 -12.60 -8.73 0.29
C ARG A 170 -13.11 -7.33 0.60
N ASP A 171 -13.19 -6.96 1.87
CA ASP A 171 -13.58 -5.60 2.29
C ASP A 171 -12.53 -4.57 1.84
N VAL A 172 -11.24 -4.94 1.86
CA VAL A 172 -10.17 -4.10 1.31
C VAL A 172 -10.36 -3.90 -0.20
N ALA A 173 -10.67 -4.98 -0.93
CA ALA A 173 -10.88 -4.90 -2.38
C ALA A 173 -12.12 -4.04 -2.72
N ASP A 174 -13.21 -4.20 -2.00
CA ASP A 174 -14.43 -3.40 -2.17
C ASP A 174 -14.18 -1.93 -1.85
N GLY A 175 -13.41 -1.65 -0.79
CA GLY A 175 -12.98 -0.29 -0.44
C GLY A 175 -12.11 0.35 -1.54
N ILE A 176 -11.19 -0.40 -2.14
CA ILE A 176 -10.35 0.06 -3.25
C ILE A 176 -11.21 0.38 -4.49
N ILE A 177 -12.16 -0.50 -4.84
CA ILE A 177 -13.07 -0.27 -5.97
C ILE A 177 -13.94 0.97 -5.71
N SER A 178 -14.52 1.08 -4.52
CA SER A 178 -15.30 2.26 -4.13
C SER A 178 -14.47 3.56 -4.20
N ALA A 179 -13.18 3.49 -3.89
CA ALA A 179 -12.28 4.64 -3.99
C ALA A 179 -11.99 5.04 -5.45
N CYS A 180 -12.10 4.10 -6.41
CA CYS A 180 -12.02 4.46 -7.84
C CYS A 180 -13.20 5.36 -8.24
N ASP A 181 -14.42 5.05 -7.80
CA ASP A 181 -15.65 5.71 -8.22
C ASP A 181 -15.89 7.08 -7.54
N LYS A 182 -15.28 7.32 -6.39
CA LYS A 182 -15.48 8.57 -5.65
C LYS A 182 -14.54 9.68 -6.14
N GLU A 183 -15.07 10.91 -6.29
CA GLU A 183 -14.29 12.11 -6.65
C GLU A 183 -13.44 12.67 -5.49
N ASN A 184 -13.02 11.84 -4.56
CA ASN A 184 -12.28 12.26 -3.37
C ASN A 184 -10.79 12.41 -3.70
N ARG A 185 -10.34 13.64 -3.92
CA ARG A 185 -8.93 13.96 -4.11
C ARG A 185 -8.27 14.22 -2.75
N GLY A 186 -7.29 13.37 -2.39
CA GLY A 186 -6.47 13.60 -1.20
C GLY A 186 -7.02 13.05 0.12
N GLU A 187 -7.97 12.16 0.05
CA GLU A 187 -8.42 11.32 1.18
C GLU A 187 -7.60 10.04 1.31
#